data_3f008f8fc3bb843318a81d5cbc6e4473
#
_entry.id   3f008f8fc3bb843318a81d5cbc6e4473
#
_cell.length_a   1.000
_cell.length_b   1.000
_cell.length_c   1.000
_cell.angle_alpha   90.00
_cell.angle_beta   90.00
_cell.angle_gamma   90.00
#
_symmetry.space_group_name_H-M   'P 1'
#
loop_
_entity.id
_entity.type
_entity.pdbx_description
1 polymer ?
#
loop_
_entity_poly.entity_id
_entity_poly.type
_entity_poly.pdbx_seq_one_letter_code
_entity_poly.pdbx_strand_id
1 'polypeptide(L)'
;YKWLNVSIGYKYLKDVMEWTKYIYPGKEFAYNTSLNFNHKQLLYASVNVSPRFGIFRPTWKINYSQQFFDTEKYGSSKALGKPLLSCSLDNHFALSETMGAAMNFYAATSNADGFLMHKSSYSVNLRFYKSFANRTWIIYLSANDILKTAKERWTMYGLGSGTTKDCYNYTRNVSLQVTYNFNAKRSKYKGTGAGNEEKSRL
;
A
#
# COMPACT_ATOMS: atom_id res chain seq x y z
N TYR A 1 10.26 -17.30 13.24
CA TYR A 1 11.36 -16.97 12.30
C TYR A 1 11.20 -15.52 11.83
N LYS A 2 12.27 -14.71 11.90
CA LYS A 2 12.25 -13.27 11.57
C LYS A 2 11.98 -12.96 10.08
N TRP A 3 12.05 -13.95 9.21
CA TRP A 3 11.88 -13.80 7.76
C TRP A 3 10.48 -14.18 7.26
N LEU A 4 9.63 -14.75 8.13
CA LEU A 4 8.25 -15.13 7.81
C LEU A 4 7.31 -14.53 8.86
N ASN A 5 6.26 -13.86 8.38
CA ASN A 5 5.14 -13.42 9.19
C ASN A 5 3.84 -13.84 8.51
N VAL A 6 2.96 -14.48 9.27
CA VAL A 6 1.62 -14.87 8.83
C VAL A 6 0.62 -14.24 9.77
N SER A 7 -0.41 -13.62 9.23
CA SER A 7 -1.49 -13.00 9.98
C SER A 7 -2.83 -13.42 9.39
N ILE A 8 -3.75 -13.80 10.26
CA ILE A 8 -5.14 -14.07 9.92
C ILE A 8 -6.00 -13.31 10.93
N GLY A 9 -7.04 -12.69 10.47
CA GLY A 9 -7.94 -11.95 11.33
C GLY A 9 -9.36 -11.87 10.79
N TYR A 10 -10.26 -11.70 11.73
CA TYR A 10 -11.68 -11.47 11.48
C TYR A 10 -12.12 -10.24 12.26
N LYS A 11 -12.93 -9.39 11.62
CA LYS A 11 -13.55 -8.23 12.25
C LYS A 11 -15.05 -8.30 12.08
N TYR A 12 -15.74 -8.08 13.18
CA TYR A 12 -17.18 -7.83 13.20
C TYR A 12 -17.40 -6.38 13.61
N LEU A 13 -17.99 -5.61 12.70
CA LEU A 13 -18.26 -4.19 12.87
C LEU A 13 -19.76 -3.99 13.00
N LYS A 14 -20.22 -3.29 14.04
CA LYS A 14 -21.60 -2.87 14.23
C LYS A 14 -21.79 -1.43 13.77
N ASP A 15 -22.99 -1.10 13.36
CA ASP A 15 -23.43 0.27 13.01
C ASP A 15 -22.49 0.96 12.01
N VAL A 16 -22.19 0.24 10.92
CA VAL A 16 -21.22 0.68 9.91
C VAL A 16 -21.87 1.63 8.93
N MET A 17 -21.24 2.76 8.69
CA MET A 17 -21.60 3.67 7.60
C MET A 17 -20.79 3.38 6.35
N GLU A 18 -21.47 3.17 5.22
CA GLU A 18 -20.87 2.98 3.90
C GLU A 18 -21.36 4.03 2.91
N TRP A 19 -20.41 4.59 2.15
CA TRP A 19 -20.72 5.56 1.11
C TRP A 19 -21.30 4.89 -0.13
N THR A 20 -22.39 5.45 -0.67
CA THR A 20 -23.03 5.00 -1.90
C THR A 20 -23.64 6.17 -2.66
N LYS A 21 -24.19 5.88 -3.81
CA LYS A 21 -25.00 6.83 -4.60
C LYS A 21 -26.47 6.44 -4.55
N TYR A 22 -27.31 7.44 -4.51
CA TYR A 22 -28.76 7.30 -4.59
C TYR A 22 -29.32 8.20 -5.69
N ILE A 23 -30.15 7.64 -6.57
CA ILE A 23 -30.94 8.39 -7.53
C ILE A 23 -32.39 8.37 -7.06
N TYR A 24 -32.96 9.53 -6.80
CA TYR A 24 -34.38 9.63 -6.51
C TYR A 24 -35.18 9.29 -7.77
N PRO A 25 -36.25 8.49 -7.65
CA PRO A 25 -37.18 8.25 -8.75
C PRO A 25 -37.66 9.57 -9.37
N GLY A 26 -37.55 9.70 -10.69
CA GLY A 26 -37.96 10.91 -11.41
C GLY A 26 -36.98 12.10 -11.33
N LYS A 27 -35.77 11.93 -10.81
CA LYS A 27 -34.71 12.95 -10.82
C LYS A 27 -33.54 12.50 -11.69
N GLU A 28 -32.95 13.46 -12.42
CA GLU A 28 -31.79 13.21 -13.30
C GLU A 28 -30.44 13.29 -12.57
N PHE A 29 -30.43 13.56 -11.27
CA PHE A 29 -29.21 13.73 -10.50
C PHE A 29 -29.08 12.68 -9.40
N ALA A 30 -27.85 12.29 -9.16
CA ALA A 30 -27.46 11.34 -8.12
C ALA A 30 -26.88 12.09 -6.91
N TYR A 31 -27.25 11.67 -5.72
CA TYR A 31 -26.64 12.13 -4.47
C TYR A 31 -25.61 11.13 -3.99
N ASN A 32 -24.52 11.65 -3.46
CA ASN A 32 -23.66 10.84 -2.62
C ASN A 32 -24.28 10.80 -1.22
N THR A 33 -24.47 9.62 -0.68
CA THR A 33 -25.06 9.43 0.64
C THR A 33 -24.34 8.35 1.41
N SER A 34 -24.51 8.34 2.72
CA SER A 34 -24.05 7.26 3.58
C SER A 34 -25.24 6.44 4.03
N LEU A 35 -25.12 5.14 3.96
CA LEU A 35 -26.11 4.20 4.49
C LEU A 35 -25.57 3.52 5.75
N ASN A 36 -26.44 3.33 6.73
CA ASN A 36 -26.12 2.62 7.95
C ASN A 36 -26.45 1.14 7.81
N PHE A 37 -25.49 0.30 8.11
CA PHE A 37 -25.62 -1.15 8.16
C PHE A 37 -25.52 -1.64 9.59
N ASN A 38 -26.39 -2.58 9.97
CA ASN A 38 -26.37 -3.17 11.32
C ASN A 38 -25.01 -3.83 11.62
N HIS A 39 -24.43 -4.45 10.61
CA HIS A 39 -23.09 -5.04 10.74
C HIS A 39 -22.41 -5.25 9.38
N LYS A 40 -21.09 -5.29 9.41
CA LYS A 40 -20.21 -5.70 8.32
C LYS A 40 -19.16 -6.63 8.90
N GLN A 41 -18.88 -7.71 8.20
CA GLN A 41 -17.84 -8.66 8.57
C GLN A 41 -16.69 -8.56 7.60
N LEU A 42 -15.48 -8.69 8.09
CA LEU A 42 -14.25 -8.67 7.29
C LEU A 42 -13.37 -9.85 7.70
N LEU A 43 -13.05 -10.69 6.71
CA LEU A 43 -12.03 -11.72 6.84
C LEU A 43 -10.77 -11.25 6.12
N TYR A 44 -9.61 -11.37 6.77
CA TYR A 44 -8.35 -11.02 6.15
C TYR A 44 -7.23 -11.98 6.54
N ALA A 45 -6.31 -12.19 5.62
CA ALA A 45 -5.10 -12.96 5.84
C ALA A 45 -3.93 -12.29 5.10
N SER A 46 -2.73 -12.41 5.66
CA SER A 46 -1.52 -11.95 4.99
C SER A 46 -0.34 -12.87 5.29
N VAL A 47 0.49 -13.04 4.27
CA VAL A 47 1.78 -13.73 4.38
C VAL A 47 2.85 -12.76 3.90
N ASN A 48 3.85 -12.52 4.74
CA ASN A 48 5.01 -11.71 4.43
C ASN A 48 6.27 -12.55 4.61
N VAL A 49 7.12 -12.59 3.57
CA VAL A 49 8.34 -13.38 3.51
C VAL A 49 9.49 -12.45 3.13
N SER A 50 10.53 -12.38 3.96
CA SER A 50 11.68 -11.48 3.78
C SER A 50 13.00 -12.23 3.99
N PRO A 51 13.36 -13.21 3.13
CA PRO A 51 14.60 -13.93 3.23
C PRO A 51 15.78 -13.05 2.80
N ARG A 52 16.99 -13.53 3.03
CA ARG A 52 18.24 -12.87 2.62
C ARG A 52 19.11 -13.84 1.84
N PHE A 53 19.38 -13.52 0.59
CA PHE A 53 20.20 -14.33 -0.31
C PHE A 53 21.40 -13.49 -0.78
N GLY A 54 22.40 -13.33 0.09
CA GLY A 54 23.57 -12.50 -0.22
C GLY A 54 23.19 -11.05 -0.58
N ILE A 55 23.42 -10.69 -1.85
CA ILE A 55 23.08 -9.36 -2.38
C ILE A 55 21.56 -9.17 -2.59
N PHE A 56 20.80 -10.25 -2.73
CA PHE A 56 19.37 -10.23 -2.98
C PHE A 56 18.58 -10.28 -1.68
N ARG A 57 17.78 -9.26 -1.43
CA ARG A 57 17.00 -9.06 -0.20
C ARG A 57 15.54 -8.77 -0.56
N PRO A 58 14.77 -9.79 -0.91
CA PRO A 58 13.36 -9.62 -1.25
C PRO A 58 12.49 -9.41 -0.01
N THR A 59 11.35 -8.75 -0.22
CA THR A 59 10.21 -8.76 0.68
C THR A 59 8.98 -9.03 -0.16
N TRP A 60 8.37 -10.19 0.03
CA TRP A 60 7.19 -10.64 -0.70
C TRP A 60 6.00 -10.68 0.22
N LYS A 61 4.93 -10.07 -0.19
CA LYS A 61 3.70 -10.00 0.59
C LYS A 61 2.51 -10.42 -0.26
N ILE A 62 1.71 -11.32 0.27
CA ILE A 62 0.42 -11.72 -0.28
C ILE A 62 -0.64 -11.36 0.75
N ASN A 63 -1.70 -10.67 0.32
CA ASN A 63 -2.84 -10.34 1.17
C ASN A 63 -4.12 -10.86 0.55
N TYR A 64 -4.98 -11.33 1.41
CA TYR A 64 -6.36 -11.68 1.13
C TYR A 64 -7.28 -10.87 2.04
N SER A 65 -8.36 -10.34 1.50
CA SER A 65 -9.44 -9.77 2.31
C SER A 65 -10.78 -9.95 1.63
N GLN A 66 -11.82 -10.18 2.41
CA GLN A 66 -13.19 -10.32 1.94
C GLN A 66 -14.14 -9.65 2.92
N GLN A 67 -15.08 -8.90 2.37
CA GLN A 67 -16.17 -8.30 3.11
C GLN A 67 -17.44 -9.10 2.96
N PHE A 68 -18.28 -9.09 4.00
CA PHE A 68 -19.61 -9.65 4.01
C PHE A 68 -20.54 -8.63 4.66
N PHE A 69 -21.52 -8.15 3.89
CA PHE A 69 -22.59 -7.30 4.39
C PHE A 69 -23.77 -7.34 3.42
N ASP A 70 -24.97 -7.12 3.96
CA ASP A 70 -26.19 -7.20 3.18
C ASP A 70 -26.44 -5.90 2.43
N THR A 71 -26.23 -5.93 1.12
CA THR A 71 -26.47 -4.78 0.22
C THR A 71 -27.84 -4.81 -0.42
N GLU A 72 -28.53 -5.95 -0.44
CA GLU A 72 -29.85 -6.10 -1.09
C GLU A 72 -30.92 -5.33 -0.36
N LYS A 73 -30.85 -5.28 0.97
CA LYS A 73 -31.74 -4.48 1.83
C LYS A 73 -31.81 -3.00 1.40
N TYR A 74 -30.78 -2.50 0.76
CA TYR A 74 -30.67 -1.11 0.31
C TYR A 74 -30.84 -0.98 -1.21
N GLY A 75 -31.45 -1.98 -1.86
CA GLY A 75 -31.79 -1.95 -3.29
C GLY A 75 -30.59 -2.16 -4.24
N SER A 76 -29.46 -2.64 -3.75
CA SER A 76 -28.35 -3.03 -4.61
C SER A 76 -28.58 -4.47 -5.08
N SER A 77 -28.77 -4.65 -6.39
CA SER A 77 -28.85 -5.99 -7.01
C SER A 77 -27.48 -6.63 -7.21
N LYS A 78 -26.40 -5.91 -6.89
CA LYS A 78 -25.02 -6.41 -7.09
C LYS A 78 -24.49 -7.04 -5.82
N ALA A 79 -24.07 -8.30 -5.93
CA ALA A 79 -23.32 -8.95 -4.87
C ALA A 79 -21.92 -8.33 -4.73
N LEU A 80 -21.65 -7.68 -3.59
CA LEU A 80 -20.41 -6.96 -3.30
C LEU A 80 -19.51 -7.74 -2.33
N GLY A 81 -19.51 -9.06 -2.41
CA GLY A 81 -18.68 -9.95 -1.60
C GLY A 81 -17.38 -10.41 -2.28
N LYS A 82 -16.98 -9.83 -3.42
CA LYS A 82 -15.81 -10.28 -4.17
C LYS A 82 -14.51 -10.02 -3.39
N PRO A 83 -13.69 -11.08 -3.11
CA PRO A 83 -12.49 -10.92 -2.32
C PRO A 83 -11.38 -10.18 -3.07
N LEU A 84 -10.52 -9.50 -2.32
CA LEU A 84 -9.23 -9.00 -2.77
C LEU A 84 -8.17 -10.07 -2.55
N LEU A 85 -7.44 -10.42 -3.60
CA LEU A 85 -6.14 -11.04 -3.51
C LEU A 85 -5.12 -10.06 -4.09
N SER A 86 -4.12 -9.67 -3.31
CA SER A 86 -3.04 -8.80 -3.78
C SER A 86 -1.68 -9.37 -3.45
N CYS A 87 -0.72 -9.05 -4.30
CA CYS A 87 0.67 -9.46 -4.17
C CYS A 87 1.58 -8.24 -4.36
N SER A 88 2.57 -8.10 -3.47
CA SER A 88 3.64 -7.11 -3.57
C SER A 88 4.98 -7.84 -3.51
N LEU A 89 5.82 -7.63 -4.50
CA LEU A 89 7.16 -8.22 -4.60
C LEU A 89 8.18 -7.09 -4.64
N ASP A 90 8.74 -6.77 -3.47
CA ASP A 90 9.80 -5.78 -3.31
C ASP A 90 11.15 -6.50 -3.34
N ASN A 91 11.87 -6.38 -4.45
CA ASN A 91 13.13 -7.05 -4.68
C ASN A 91 14.28 -6.04 -4.62
N HIS A 92 15.13 -6.15 -3.60
CA HIS A 92 16.30 -5.30 -3.40
C HIS A 92 17.58 -6.05 -3.72
N PHE A 93 18.46 -5.40 -4.46
CA PHE A 93 19.78 -5.89 -4.82
C PHE A 93 20.84 -4.94 -4.26
N ALA A 94 21.57 -5.39 -3.24
CA ALA A 94 22.70 -4.67 -2.66
C ALA A 94 23.97 -4.96 -3.49
N LEU A 95 24.15 -4.24 -4.61
CA LEU A 95 25.21 -4.49 -5.58
C LEU A 95 26.59 -4.19 -5.01
N SER A 96 26.70 -3.22 -4.12
CA SER A 96 27.89 -2.90 -3.33
C SER A 96 27.49 -2.16 -2.04
N GLU A 97 28.45 -1.78 -1.20
CA GLU A 97 28.21 -0.96 -0.01
C GLU A 97 27.63 0.44 -0.33
N THR A 98 27.84 0.90 -1.56
CA THR A 98 27.45 2.24 -2.01
C THR A 98 26.42 2.26 -3.14
N MET A 99 26.02 1.09 -3.64
CA MET A 99 25.15 0.99 -4.82
C MET A 99 24.14 -0.14 -4.66
N GLY A 100 22.92 0.12 -5.10
CA GLY A 100 21.89 -0.90 -5.14
C GLY A 100 20.79 -0.58 -6.14
N ALA A 101 20.01 -1.60 -6.42
CA ALA A 101 18.84 -1.53 -7.27
C ALA A 101 17.62 -2.12 -6.53
N ALA A 102 16.43 -1.69 -6.92
CA ALA A 102 15.19 -2.28 -6.44
C ALA A 102 14.19 -2.40 -7.59
N MET A 103 13.43 -3.48 -7.57
CA MET A 103 12.28 -3.69 -8.43
C MET A 103 11.07 -3.98 -7.55
N ASN A 104 10.04 -3.16 -7.67
CA ASN A 104 8.76 -3.37 -7.02
C ASN A 104 7.73 -3.80 -8.06
N PHE A 105 7.07 -4.92 -7.81
CA PHE A 105 5.91 -5.38 -8.55
C PHE A 105 4.72 -5.41 -7.60
N TYR A 106 3.59 -4.87 -8.04
CA TYR A 106 2.32 -4.94 -7.35
C TYR A 106 1.25 -5.47 -8.31
N ALA A 107 0.40 -6.36 -7.81
CA ALA A 107 -0.79 -6.81 -8.50
C ALA A 107 -1.94 -7.01 -7.52
N ALA A 108 -3.16 -6.69 -7.98
CA ALA A 108 -4.40 -6.90 -7.24
C ALA A 108 -5.48 -7.43 -8.17
N THR A 109 -6.25 -8.40 -7.70
CA THR A 109 -7.44 -8.89 -8.39
C THR A 109 -8.56 -7.86 -8.34
N SER A 110 -9.54 -7.99 -9.21
CA SER A 110 -10.78 -7.25 -9.03
C SER A 110 -11.47 -7.67 -7.73
N ASN A 111 -11.94 -6.69 -6.97
CA ASN A 111 -12.45 -6.89 -5.62
C ASN A 111 -13.57 -5.89 -5.29
N ALA A 112 -14.28 -6.15 -4.20
CA ALA A 112 -15.27 -5.24 -3.65
C ALA A 112 -14.79 -4.61 -2.35
N ASP A 113 -15.04 -3.30 -2.20
CA ASP A 113 -14.84 -2.55 -0.95
C ASP A 113 -16.01 -1.58 -0.76
N GLY A 114 -16.81 -1.78 0.29
CA GLY A 114 -18.10 -1.12 0.42
C GLY A 114 -18.96 -1.36 -0.82
N PHE A 115 -19.46 -0.30 -1.42
CA PHE A 115 -20.20 -0.32 -2.68
C PHE A 115 -19.32 -0.18 -3.93
N LEU A 116 -18.00 -0.15 -3.77
CA LEU A 116 -17.05 -0.05 -4.87
C LEU A 116 -16.62 -1.44 -5.34
N MET A 117 -16.71 -1.66 -6.65
CA MET A 117 -16.11 -2.80 -7.33
C MET A 117 -14.89 -2.34 -8.11
N HIS A 118 -13.72 -2.63 -7.58
CA HIS A 118 -12.44 -2.34 -8.23
C HIS A 118 -12.14 -3.37 -9.32
N LYS A 119 -11.59 -2.92 -10.44
CA LYS A 119 -11.00 -3.81 -11.46
C LYS A 119 -9.59 -4.20 -11.06
N SER A 120 -9.10 -5.30 -11.60
CA SER A 120 -7.71 -5.73 -11.40
C SER A 120 -6.73 -4.65 -11.85
N SER A 121 -5.63 -4.51 -11.11
CA SER A 121 -4.56 -3.55 -11.40
C SER A 121 -3.20 -4.17 -11.11
N TYR A 122 -2.19 -3.70 -11.82
CA TYR A 122 -0.79 -4.07 -11.56
C TYR A 122 0.14 -2.93 -11.95
N SER A 123 1.32 -2.90 -11.35
CA SER A 123 2.36 -1.92 -11.65
C SER A 123 3.75 -2.49 -11.43
N VAL A 124 4.72 -1.95 -12.15
CA VAL A 124 6.14 -2.25 -12.00
C VAL A 124 6.90 -0.95 -11.85
N ASN A 125 7.71 -0.87 -10.79
CA ASN A 125 8.56 0.27 -10.51
C ASN A 125 10.02 -0.20 -10.38
N LEU A 126 10.94 0.60 -10.87
CA LEU A 126 12.37 0.37 -10.75
C LEU A 126 13.02 1.53 -10.03
N ARG A 127 14.02 1.23 -9.21
CA ARG A 127 14.85 2.24 -8.55
C ARG A 127 16.30 1.77 -8.55
N PHE A 128 17.18 2.70 -8.84
CA PHE A 128 18.61 2.55 -8.69
C PHE A 128 19.13 3.65 -7.77
N TYR A 129 20.12 3.32 -6.93
CA TYR A 129 20.79 4.33 -6.11
C TYR A 129 22.29 4.15 -6.10
N LYS A 130 23.00 5.28 -5.98
CA LYS A 130 24.44 5.33 -5.78
C LYS A 130 24.76 6.38 -4.71
N SER A 131 25.59 6.02 -3.74
CA SER A 131 26.13 6.95 -2.76
C SER A 131 27.61 7.20 -2.96
N PHE A 132 28.07 8.41 -2.61
CA PHE A 132 29.42 8.90 -2.75
C PHE A 132 29.87 9.58 -1.46
N ALA A 133 31.18 9.79 -1.29
CA ALA A 133 31.79 10.53 -0.19
C ALA A 133 31.23 10.08 1.17
N ASN A 134 31.35 8.79 1.50
CA ASN A 134 30.87 8.22 2.75
C ASN A 134 29.36 8.50 3.01
N ARG A 135 28.55 8.41 1.94
CA ARG A 135 27.09 8.67 1.96
C ARG A 135 26.71 10.14 2.20
N THR A 136 27.64 11.06 2.01
CA THR A 136 27.35 12.49 2.00
C THR A 136 26.42 12.85 0.83
N TRP A 137 26.66 12.24 -0.33
CA TRP A 137 25.82 12.38 -1.52
C TRP A 137 25.13 11.06 -1.85
N ILE A 138 23.85 11.11 -2.12
CA ILE A 138 23.10 9.94 -2.59
C ILE A 138 22.28 10.38 -3.80
N ILE A 139 22.42 9.64 -4.89
CA ILE A 139 21.66 9.84 -6.12
C ILE A 139 20.70 8.66 -6.26
N TYR A 140 19.41 8.96 -6.50
CA TYR A 140 18.37 7.99 -6.83
C TYR A 140 17.86 8.26 -8.24
N LEU A 141 17.81 7.22 -9.05
CA LEU A 141 17.09 7.21 -10.32
C LEU A 141 15.90 6.26 -10.15
N SER A 142 14.69 6.75 -10.37
CA SER A 142 13.47 5.96 -10.23
C SER A 142 12.65 6.04 -11.51
N ALA A 143 12.08 4.91 -11.92
CA ALA A 143 11.12 4.81 -13.00
C ALA A 143 9.86 4.12 -12.47
N ASN A 144 8.76 4.85 -12.40
CA ASN A 144 7.50 4.37 -11.84
C ASN A 144 6.54 4.00 -12.97
N ASP A 145 5.73 2.97 -12.71
CA ASP A 145 4.69 2.46 -13.61
C ASP A 145 5.19 2.30 -15.05
N ILE A 146 6.33 1.62 -15.21
CA ILE A 146 7.02 1.48 -16.52
C ILE A 146 6.13 0.84 -17.58
N LEU A 147 5.15 0.03 -17.18
CA LEU A 147 4.20 -0.64 -18.07
C LEU A 147 2.96 0.19 -18.38
N LYS A 148 2.77 1.37 -17.74
CA LYS A 148 1.58 2.22 -17.86
C LYS A 148 0.28 1.51 -17.51
N THR A 149 0.30 0.71 -16.44
CA THR A 149 -0.80 -0.18 -16.04
C THR A 149 -1.45 0.19 -14.71
N ALA A 150 -0.90 1.16 -13.96
CA ALA A 150 -1.46 1.66 -12.72
C ALA A 150 -2.67 2.57 -12.98
N LYS A 151 -3.76 1.98 -13.47
CA LYS A 151 -5.03 2.66 -13.74
C LYS A 151 -5.96 2.55 -12.53
N GLU A 152 -6.62 3.65 -12.20
CA GLU A 152 -7.71 3.64 -11.24
C GLU A 152 -9.02 3.33 -11.96
N ARG A 153 -9.54 2.13 -11.73
CA ARG A 153 -10.77 1.65 -12.38
C ARG A 153 -11.69 1.01 -11.35
N TRP A 154 -12.84 1.62 -11.16
CA TRP A 154 -13.86 1.08 -10.27
C TRP A 154 -15.27 1.44 -10.73
N THR A 155 -16.24 0.68 -10.27
CA THR A 155 -17.66 0.98 -10.40
C THR A 155 -18.26 1.08 -9.02
N MET A 156 -18.85 2.22 -8.68
CA MET A 156 -19.65 2.39 -7.47
C MET A 156 -21.08 1.97 -7.81
N TYR A 157 -21.55 0.95 -7.12
CA TYR A 157 -22.95 0.53 -7.19
C TYR A 157 -23.75 1.29 -6.14
N GLY A 158 -24.95 1.73 -6.51
CA GLY A 158 -25.85 2.46 -5.62
C GLY A 158 -27.27 2.01 -5.81
N LEU A 159 -28.18 2.67 -5.12
CA LEU A 159 -29.62 2.46 -5.21
C LEU A 159 -30.12 2.90 -6.59
N GLY A 160 -30.37 1.94 -7.47
CA GLY A 160 -30.87 2.15 -8.82
C GLY A 160 -29.84 2.60 -9.87
N SER A 161 -28.56 2.72 -9.53
CA SER A 161 -27.54 3.16 -10.49
C SER A 161 -26.12 2.66 -10.20
N GLY A 162 -25.26 2.72 -11.22
CA GLY A 162 -23.82 2.52 -11.10
C GLY A 162 -23.07 3.70 -11.71
N THR A 163 -21.97 4.11 -11.08
CA THR A 163 -21.03 5.08 -11.67
C THR A 163 -19.67 4.44 -11.85
N THR A 164 -19.14 4.48 -13.05
CA THR A 164 -17.82 3.93 -13.36
C THR A 164 -16.80 5.05 -13.48
N LYS A 165 -15.65 4.87 -12.85
CA LYS A 165 -14.43 5.65 -13.06
C LYS A 165 -13.41 4.78 -13.78
N ASP A 166 -12.85 5.30 -14.86
CA ASP A 166 -11.70 4.69 -15.56
C ASP A 166 -10.74 5.82 -15.90
N CYS A 167 -9.68 5.96 -15.12
CA CYS A 167 -8.70 7.00 -15.34
C CYS A 167 -7.27 6.50 -15.12
N TYR A 168 -6.35 7.17 -15.82
CA TYR A 168 -4.92 7.02 -15.64
C TYR A 168 -4.37 8.28 -14.99
N ASN A 169 -3.88 8.16 -13.76
CA ASN A 169 -3.45 9.29 -12.93
C ASN A 169 -2.00 9.75 -13.24
N TYR A 170 -1.50 9.52 -14.46
CA TYR A 170 -0.15 9.90 -14.91
C TYR A 170 0.96 9.40 -13.95
N THR A 171 0.80 8.19 -13.41
CA THR A 171 1.75 7.57 -12.48
C THR A 171 3.09 7.22 -13.13
N ARG A 172 3.12 7.09 -14.47
CA ARG A 172 4.34 6.80 -15.22
C ARG A 172 5.24 8.03 -15.25
N ASN A 173 6.36 7.92 -14.56
CA ASN A 173 7.37 8.99 -14.53
C ASN A 173 8.77 8.42 -14.35
N VAL A 174 9.75 9.22 -14.71
CA VAL A 174 11.16 9.00 -14.37
C VAL A 174 11.59 10.18 -13.52
N SER A 175 12.22 9.92 -12.39
CA SER A 175 12.70 10.95 -11.48
C SER A 175 14.15 10.72 -11.09
N LEU A 176 14.89 11.83 -11.00
CA LEU A 176 16.23 11.90 -10.46
C LEU A 176 16.17 12.70 -9.15
N GLN A 177 16.60 12.08 -8.06
CA GLN A 177 16.70 12.73 -6.76
C GLN A 177 18.15 12.75 -6.32
N VAL A 178 18.64 13.91 -5.91
CA VAL A 178 19.96 14.08 -5.31
C VAL A 178 19.78 14.51 -3.86
N THR A 179 20.36 13.76 -2.94
CA THR A 179 20.34 14.06 -1.51
C THR A 179 21.73 14.38 -1.03
N TYR A 180 21.90 15.50 -0.34
CA TYR A 180 23.13 15.88 0.34
C TYR A 180 22.91 15.84 1.85
N ASN A 181 23.70 15.01 2.54
CA ASN A 181 23.64 14.86 4.00
C ASN A 181 24.74 15.72 4.64
N PHE A 182 24.33 16.85 5.25
CA PHE A 182 25.21 17.67 6.05
C PHE A 182 25.64 16.92 7.32
N ASN A 183 26.91 17.05 7.71
CA ASN A 183 27.45 16.46 8.94
C ASN A 183 27.26 14.95 9.08
N ALA A 184 27.37 14.20 7.97
CA ALA A 184 27.36 12.73 7.96
C ALA A 184 28.51 12.08 8.78
N LYS A 185 29.47 12.86 9.29
CA LYS A 185 30.41 12.38 10.31
C LYS A 185 29.63 12.11 11.58
N ARG A 186 29.41 10.85 11.91
CA ARG A 186 29.03 10.47 13.27
C ARG A 186 30.02 11.13 14.21
N SER A 187 29.58 12.14 14.94
CA SER A 187 30.33 12.67 16.08
C SER A 187 30.67 11.46 16.96
N LYS A 188 31.94 11.12 17.07
CA LYS A 188 32.44 10.24 18.13
C LYS A 188 32.42 11.06 19.43
N TYR A 189 31.29 11.65 19.76
CA TYR A 189 31.10 12.16 21.08
C TYR A 189 30.98 10.95 22.00
N LYS A 190 32.10 10.44 22.41
CA LYS A 190 32.22 9.72 23.68
C LYS A 190 32.04 10.78 24.75
N GLY A 191 30.80 11.02 25.14
CA GLY A 191 30.52 11.79 26.31
C GLY A 191 31.27 11.14 27.46
N THR A 192 32.32 11.76 27.91
CA THR A 192 32.79 11.61 29.28
C THR A 192 31.59 12.03 30.09
N GLY A 193 30.85 11.06 30.66
CA GLY A 193 29.62 11.32 31.37
C GLY A 193 29.87 12.40 32.41
N ALA A 194 29.13 13.49 32.33
CA ALA A 194 29.04 14.44 33.43
C ALA A 194 28.67 13.61 34.66
N GLY A 195 29.57 13.57 35.64
CA GLY A 195 29.37 12.78 36.87
C GLY A 195 30.41 11.69 37.15
N ASN A 196 31.38 11.43 36.27
CA ASN A 196 32.44 10.46 36.59
C ASN A 196 33.44 10.99 37.67
N GLU A 197 33.59 12.33 37.81
CA GLU A 197 34.38 12.90 38.87
C GLU A 197 33.67 12.84 40.23
N GLU A 198 32.34 12.85 40.26
CA GLU A 198 31.57 12.72 41.53
C GLU A 198 31.51 11.27 42.01
N LYS A 199 31.52 10.28 41.12
CA LYS A 199 31.57 8.88 41.49
C LYS A 199 32.92 8.44 42.06
N SER A 200 33.99 9.17 41.80
CA SER A 200 35.31 8.90 42.41
C SER A 200 35.50 9.51 43.80
N ARG A 201 34.49 10.26 44.30
CA ARG A 201 34.49 10.88 45.64
C ARG A 201 33.60 10.14 46.65
N LEU A 202 32.93 9.09 46.26
CA LEU A 202 32.17 8.16 47.09
C LEU A 202 32.95 6.83 47.26
#